data_3f50f70be9f0fea30d42308d4b0ca36b
#
_entry.id   3f50f70be9f0fea30d42308d4b0ca36b
#
_cell.length_a   1.000
_cell.length_b   1.000
_cell.length_c   1.000
_cell.angle_alpha   90.00
_cell.angle_beta   90.00
_cell.angle_gamma   90.00
#
_symmetry.space_group_name_H-M   'P 1'
#
loop_
_entity.id
_entity.type
_entity.pdbx_description
1 polymer ?
#
loop_
_entity_poly.entity_id
_entity_poly.type
_entity_poly.pdbx_seq_one_letter_code
_entity_poly.pdbx_strand_id
1 'polypeptide(L)'
;DQDDPELVDVIAGQVLPRRGILARPDEILVTMGAQNALWMAAQLLLGPGRRAAIENPGYPSLRAILAARGAEVAAVDVDTDGLPPDAIPRGADVVFVTPSHQCPTTATMPLARRDALLARAEAEDMLIVEDDYDFEMSFLAPASPALKSLDRTGRVIHVGSFSKSI
;
A
#
# COMPACT_ATOMS: atom_id res chain seq x y z
N ASP A 1 -22.65 -9.79 -8.91
CA ASP A 1 -22.42 -8.56 -8.19
C ASP A 1 -21.29 -7.83 -8.89
N GLN A 2 -21.50 -6.54 -9.20
CA GLN A 2 -20.52 -5.68 -9.85
C GLN A 2 -20.47 -4.36 -9.07
N ASP A 3 -19.32 -3.72 -9.05
CA ASP A 3 -19.16 -2.38 -8.51
C ASP A 3 -20.03 -1.38 -9.29
N ASP A 4 -20.44 -0.31 -8.62
CA ASP A 4 -21.17 0.77 -9.28
C ASP A 4 -20.30 1.39 -10.39
N PRO A 5 -20.68 1.32 -11.67
CA PRO A 5 -19.84 1.77 -12.78
C PRO A 5 -19.60 3.28 -12.75
N GLU A 6 -20.55 4.10 -12.27
CA GLU A 6 -20.37 5.54 -12.17
C GLU A 6 -19.30 5.89 -11.12
N LEU A 7 -19.31 5.18 -9.99
CA LEU A 7 -18.28 5.34 -8.95
C LEU A 7 -16.91 4.92 -9.48
N VAL A 8 -16.82 3.79 -10.17
CA VAL A 8 -15.55 3.31 -10.76
C VAL A 8 -15.02 4.31 -11.78
N ASP A 9 -15.87 4.88 -12.64
CA ASP A 9 -15.48 5.90 -13.62
C ASP A 9 -14.96 7.18 -12.94
N VAL A 10 -15.60 7.63 -11.85
CA VAL A 10 -15.11 8.77 -11.05
C VAL A 10 -13.76 8.46 -10.42
N ILE A 11 -13.58 7.26 -9.86
CA ILE A 11 -12.31 6.84 -9.28
C ILE A 11 -11.22 6.84 -10.35
N ALA A 12 -11.45 6.21 -11.50
CA ALA A 12 -10.48 6.11 -12.59
C ALA A 12 -10.14 7.47 -13.21
N GLY A 13 -11.16 8.33 -13.44
CA GLY A 13 -11.01 9.57 -14.18
C GLY A 13 -10.66 10.80 -13.35
N GLN A 14 -10.95 10.79 -12.04
CA GLN A 14 -10.82 11.98 -11.21
C GLN A 14 -9.99 11.77 -9.93
N VAL A 15 -10.10 10.61 -9.28
CA VAL A 15 -9.42 10.36 -8.00
C VAL A 15 -7.99 9.87 -8.23
N LEU A 16 -7.81 8.77 -8.93
CA LEU A 16 -6.50 8.15 -9.17
C LEU A 16 -5.52 9.07 -9.93
N PRO A 17 -5.94 9.86 -10.93
CA PRO A 17 -5.03 10.80 -11.61
C PRO A 17 -4.41 11.86 -10.68
N ARG A 18 -5.09 12.25 -9.59
CA ARG A 18 -4.52 13.17 -8.58
C ARG A 18 -3.32 12.56 -7.85
N ARG A 19 -3.22 11.22 -7.85
CA ARG A 19 -2.09 10.46 -7.30
C ARG A 19 -1.07 10.04 -8.36
N GLY A 20 -1.26 10.48 -9.62
CA GLY A 20 -0.44 10.05 -10.75
C GLY A 20 -0.71 8.61 -11.21
N ILE A 21 -1.81 8.00 -10.75
CA ILE A 21 -2.17 6.63 -11.10
C ILE A 21 -3.13 6.67 -12.30
N LEU A 22 -2.79 5.88 -13.32
CA LEU A 22 -3.68 5.59 -14.44
C LEU A 22 -4.12 4.13 -14.34
N ALA A 23 -5.42 3.90 -14.21
CA ALA A 23 -5.99 2.57 -14.12
C ALA A 23 -7.23 2.46 -15.01
N ARG A 24 -7.44 1.29 -15.58
CA ARG A 24 -8.67 0.96 -16.28
C ARG A 24 -9.76 0.58 -15.26
N PRO A 25 -11.05 0.71 -15.60
CA PRO A 25 -12.14 0.31 -14.72
C PRO A 25 -12.04 -1.14 -14.22
N ASP A 26 -11.54 -2.06 -15.06
CA ASP A 26 -11.37 -3.48 -14.72
C ASP A 26 -10.16 -3.75 -13.79
N GLU A 27 -9.36 -2.76 -13.49
CA GLU A 27 -8.25 -2.80 -12.51
C GLU A 27 -8.64 -2.21 -11.15
N ILE A 28 -9.89 -1.75 -11.00
CA ILE A 28 -10.39 -1.08 -9.79
C ILE A 28 -11.41 -2.00 -9.11
N LEU A 29 -11.26 -2.16 -7.81
CA LEU A 29 -12.22 -2.87 -6.95
C LEU A 29 -12.67 -1.94 -5.83
N VAL A 30 -13.98 -1.72 -5.74
CA VAL A 30 -14.59 -0.96 -4.64
C VAL A 30 -14.81 -1.90 -3.44
N THR A 31 -14.37 -1.48 -2.26
CA THR A 31 -14.44 -2.31 -1.04
C THR A 31 -15.13 -1.55 0.09
N MET A 32 -15.46 -2.25 1.18
CA MET A 32 -16.00 -1.64 2.39
C MET A 32 -14.90 -0.94 3.22
N GLY A 33 -14.16 -0.01 2.57
CA GLY A 33 -13.06 0.75 3.15
C GLY A 33 -11.71 0.04 3.13
N ALA A 34 -10.64 0.79 3.46
CA ALA A 34 -9.26 0.32 3.37
C ALA A 34 -8.98 -0.94 4.18
N GLN A 35 -9.54 -1.07 5.39
CA GLN A 35 -9.36 -2.28 6.20
C GLN A 35 -9.88 -3.54 5.51
N ASN A 36 -11.01 -3.46 4.80
CA ASN A 36 -11.55 -4.56 4.02
C ASN A 36 -10.64 -4.87 2.82
N ALA A 37 -10.13 -3.85 2.12
CA ALA A 37 -9.16 -4.03 1.04
C ALA A 37 -7.87 -4.73 1.53
N LEU A 38 -7.31 -4.30 2.65
CA LEU A 38 -6.14 -4.94 3.27
C LEU A 38 -6.42 -6.39 3.67
N TRP A 39 -7.62 -6.67 4.21
CA TRP A 39 -8.04 -8.03 4.53
C TRP A 39 -8.13 -8.89 3.25
N MET A 40 -8.73 -8.37 2.18
CA MET A 40 -8.84 -9.09 0.89
C MET A 40 -7.46 -9.34 0.28
N ALA A 41 -6.56 -8.35 0.28
CA ALA A 41 -5.18 -8.53 -0.17
C ALA A 41 -4.48 -9.64 0.64
N ALA A 42 -4.64 -9.64 1.96
CA ALA A 42 -4.08 -10.70 2.80
C ALA A 42 -4.68 -12.09 2.47
N GLN A 43 -6.00 -12.18 2.18
CA GLN A 43 -6.63 -13.43 1.80
C GLN A 43 -6.04 -14.01 0.50
N LEU A 44 -5.74 -13.15 -0.47
CA LEU A 44 -5.26 -13.55 -1.79
C LEU A 44 -3.75 -13.85 -1.80
N LEU A 45 -2.96 -13.06 -1.07
CA LEU A 45 -1.51 -13.08 -1.17
C LEU A 45 -0.83 -13.96 -0.12
N LEU A 46 -1.49 -14.23 1.02
CA LEU A 46 -0.88 -14.85 2.17
C LEU A 46 -1.57 -16.17 2.58
N GLY A 47 -0.79 -17.03 3.23
CA GLY A 47 -1.20 -18.30 3.79
C GLY A 47 -0.02 -18.98 4.47
N PRO A 48 -0.17 -20.21 4.95
CA PRO A 48 0.93 -20.97 5.54
C PRO A 48 2.12 -21.06 4.58
N GLY A 49 3.32 -20.76 5.09
CA GLY A 49 4.58 -20.76 4.35
C GLY A 49 4.87 -19.47 3.56
N ARG A 50 3.94 -18.49 3.55
CA ARG A 50 4.18 -17.16 2.98
C ARG A 50 4.68 -16.20 4.04
N ARG A 51 5.44 -15.19 3.61
CA ARG A 51 6.07 -14.18 4.46
C ARG A 51 5.59 -12.79 4.10
N ALA A 52 5.13 -12.05 5.10
CA ALA A 52 4.80 -10.64 4.98
C ALA A 52 5.77 -9.78 5.79
N ALA A 53 6.13 -8.62 5.26
CA ALA A 53 6.79 -7.57 6.02
C ALA A 53 5.78 -6.43 6.29
N ILE A 54 5.83 -5.85 7.49
CA ILE A 54 5.01 -4.71 7.90
C ILE A 54 5.84 -3.67 8.63
N GLU A 55 5.40 -2.44 8.62
CA GLU A 55 5.99 -1.34 9.39
C GLU A 55 5.86 -1.55 10.90
N ASN A 56 6.89 -1.13 11.66
CA ASN A 56 6.90 -1.11 13.12
C ASN A 56 7.47 0.23 13.63
N PRO A 57 6.68 1.08 14.34
CA PRO A 57 5.25 0.90 14.56
C PRO A 57 4.45 1.00 13.25
N GLY A 58 3.26 0.43 13.23
CA GLY A 58 2.37 0.43 12.07
C GLY A 58 0.91 0.25 12.49
N TYR A 59 0.01 0.15 11.51
CA TYR A 59 -1.43 0.00 11.74
C TYR A 59 -1.74 -1.29 12.53
N PRO A 60 -2.29 -1.19 13.76
CA PRO A 60 -2.40 -2.37 14.64
C PRO A 60 -3.28 -3.49 14.08
N SER A 61 -4.39 -3.15 13.38
CA SER A 61 -5.30 -4.13 12.81
C SER A 61 -4.66 -4.94 11.69
N LEU A 62 -3.70 -4.37 10.95
CA LEU A 62 -3.00 -5.08 9.88
C LEU A 62 -2.29 -6.33 10.40
N ARG A 63 -1.54 -6.19 11.51
CA ARG A 63 -0.84 -7.34 12.12
C ARG A 63 -1.80 -8.49 12.45
N ALA A 64 -2.98 -8.17 13.01
CA ALA A 64 -4.00 -9.16 13.34
C ALA A 64 -4.58 -9.83 12.08
N ILE A 65 -4.84 -9.04 11.03
CA ILE A 65 -5.32 -9.54 9.74
C ILE A 65 -4.33 -10.54 9.14
N LEU A 66 -3.03 -10.20 9.11
CA LEU A 66 -2.01 -11.07 8.51
C LEU A 66 -1.75 -12.33 9.35
N ALA A 67 -1.71 -12.19 10.68
CA ALA A 67 -1.53 -13.34 11.59
C ALA A 67 -2.66 -14.37 11.45
N ALA A 68 -3.90 -13.91 11.21
CA ALA A 68 -5.04 -14.79 11.00
C ALA A 68 -4.92 -15.66 9.73
N ARG A 69 -4.00 -15.33 8.81
CA ARG A 69 -3.71 -16.13 7.60
C ARG A 69 -2.70 -17.25 7.83
N GLY A 70 -2.08 -17.33 9.00
CA GLY A 70 -1.00 -18.26 9.27
C GLY A 70 0.29 -17.96 8.51
N ALA A 71 0.43 -16.74 8.00
CA ALA A 71 1.66 -16.26 7.39
C ALA A 71 2.70 -15.87 8.44
N GLU A 72 3.97 -15.96 8.10
CA GLU A 72 5.06 -15.39 8.89
C GLU A 72 5.06 -13.87 8.71
N VAL A 73 4.94 -13.10 9.80
CA VAL A 73 4.88 -11.65 9.75
C VAL A 73 6.12 -11.04 10.40
N ALA A 74 6.97 -10.43 9.58
CA ALA A 74 8.15 -9.70 10.02
C ALA A 74 7.82 -8.21 10.24
N ALA A 75 8.12 -7.71 11.43
CA ALA A 75 8.03 -6.29 11.73
C ALA A 75 9.36 -5.61 11.36
N VAL A 76 9.30 -4.54 10.57
CA VAL A 76 10.44 -3.75 10.12
C VAL A 76 10.35 -2.38 10.77
N ASP A 77 11.34 -2.03 11.60
CA ASP A 77 11.37 -0.74 12.27
C ASP A 77 11.47 0.40 11.25
N VAL A 78 10.59 1.37 11.38
CA VAL A 78 10.61 2.58 10.54
C VAL A 78 11.54 3.63 11.16
N ASP A 79 12.11 4.46 10.29
CA ASP A 79 12.87 5.64 10.67
C ASP A 79 12.14 6.94 10.28
N THR A 80 12.84 8.07 10.29
CA THR A 80 12.28 9.39 9.93
C THR A 80 11.78 9.48 8.49
N ASP A 81 12.20 8.56 7.63
CA ASP A 81 11.82 8.47 6.21
C ASP A 81 10.89 7.28 5.92
N GLY A 82 10.31 6.67 6.95
CA GLY A 82 9.41 5.51 6.84
C GLY A 82 10.17 4.17 6.81
N LEU A 83 9.64 3.16 6.16
CA LEU A 83 10.21 1.82 6.12
C LEU A 83 11.51 1.78 5.28
N PRO A 84 12.67 1.35 5.87
CA PRO A 84 13.91 1.17 5.13
C PRO A 84 13.83 -0.09 4.25
N PRO A 85 13.96 0.00 2.92
CA PRO A 85 13.87 -1.18 2.06
C PRO A 85 14.88 -2.27 2.43
N ASP A 86 16.10 -1.91 2.79
CA ASP A 86 17.16 -2.86 3.11
C ASP A 86 16.90 -3.67 4.39
N ALA A 87 16.05 -3.17 5.28
CA ALA A 87 15.65 -3.87 6.51
C ALA A 87 14.55 -4.92 6.30
N ILE A 88 13.90 -4.96 5.13
CA ILE A 88 12.92 -6.02 4.82
C ILE A 88 13.66 -7.37 4.79
N PRO A 89 13.20 -8.42 5.48
CA PRO A 89 13.82 -9.74 5.40
C PRO A 89 13.82 -10.29 3.98
N ARG A 90 14.88 -10.96 3.59
CA ARG A 90 14.93 -11.66 2.30
C ARG A 90 13.88 -12.75 2.21
N GLY A 91 13.28 -12.91 1.03
CA GLY A 91 12.22 -13.88 0.79
C GLY A 91 10.87 -13.47 1.38
N ALA A 92 10.66 -12.18 1.64
CA ALA A 92 9.32 -11.64 1.86
C ALA A 92 8.52 -11.73 0.55
N ASP A 93 7.32 -12.29 0.59
CA ASP A 93 6.42 -12.38 -0.57
C ASP A 93 5.68 -11.06 -0.78
N VAL A 94 5.38 -10.34 0.31
CA VAL A 94 4.67 -9.07 0.25
C VAL A 94 5.09 -8.14 1.39
N VAL A 95 5.17 -6.85 1.11
CA VAL A 95 5.35 -5.78 2.10
C VAL A 95 4.15 -4.84 2.10
N PHE A 96 3.68 -4.49 3.30
CA PHE A 96 2.62 -3.50 3.50
C PHE A 96 3.25 -2.22 4.02
N VAL A 97 2.99 -1.10 3.34
CA VAL A 97 3.63 0.20 3.63
C VAL A 97 2.64 1.35 3.54
N THR A 98 2.91 2.43 4.29
CA THR A 98 2.17 3.69 4.28
C THR A 98 3.09 4.85 3.85
N PRO A 99 3.51 4.91 2.58
CA PRO A 99 4.63 5.74 2.14
C PRO A 99 4.31 7.23 2.07
N SER A 100 3.03 7.59 1.98
CA SER A 100 2.61 9.00 1.91
C SER A 100 2.53 9.64 3.29
N HIS A 101 2.09 8.87 4.27
CA HIS A 101 1.93 9.31 5.66
C HIS A 101 1.98 8.08 6.57
N GLN A 102 3.15 7.77 7.07
CA GLN A 102 3.37 6.60 7.93
C GLN A 102 2.53 6.68 9.20
N CYS A 103 1.82 5.64 9.51
CA CYS A 103 1.01 5.54 10.73
C CYS A 103 1.77 4.74 11.81
N PRO A 104 2.10 5.35 12.98
CA PRO A 104 1.66 6.66 13.49
C PRO A 104 2.72 7.76 13.40
N THR A 105 3.91 7.52 12.81
CA THR A 105 5.05 8.45 12.90
C THR A 105 4.91 9.69 12.03
N THR A 106 3.95 9.69 11.09
CA THR A 106 3.74 10.74 10.09
C THR A 106 4.88 10.92 9.09
N ALA A 107 5.88 10.04 9.09
CA ALA A 107 6.97 10.08 8.14
C ALA A 107 6.47 9.96 6.70
N THR A 108 7.05 10.75 5.80
CA THR A 108 6.80 10.65 4.36
C THR A 108 8.00 10.00 3.69
N MET A 109 7.80 8.90 2.99
CA MET A 109 8.87 8.19 2.29
C MET A 109 9.37 9.01 1.10
N PRO A 110 10.66 9.43 1.10
CA PRO A 110 11.22 10.23 0.01
C PRO A 110 11.32 9.41 -1.29
N LEU A 111 11.36 10.11 -2.43
CA LEU A 111 11.36 9.49 -3.77
C LEU A 111 12.48 8.44 -3.93
N ALA A 112 13.69 8.76 -3.51
CA ALA A 112 14.81 7.81 -3.61
C ALA A 112 14.55 6.49 -2.85
N ARG A 113 13.85 6.54 -1.72
CA ARG A 113 13.49 5.34 -0.95
C ARG A 113 12.35 4.56 -1.62
N ARG A 114 11.39 5.26 -2.27
CA ARG A 114 10.33 4.63 -3.09
C ARG A 114 10.94 3.88 -4.27
N ASP A 115 11.88 4.50 -4.97
CA ASP A 115 12.61 3.85 -6.08
C ASP A 115 13.39 2.62 -5.60
N ALA A 116 14.08 2.72 -4.46
CA ALA A 116 14.80 1.58 -3.87
C ALA A 116 13.86 0.43 -3.47
N LEU A 117 12.68 0.74 -2.91
CA LEU A 117 11.67 -0.26 -2.56
C LEU A 117 11.13 -0.97 -3.80
N LEU A 118 10.81 -0.22 -4.86
CA LEU A 118 10.34 -0.78 -6.13
C LEU A 118 11.40 -1.66 -6.79
N ALA A 119 12.66 -1.20 -6.85
CA ALA A 119 13.76 -1.97 -7.40
C ALA A 119 14.00 -3.28 -6.63
N ARG A 120 13.88 -3.24 -5.30
CA ARG A 120 13.98 -4.44 -4.48
C ARG A 120 12.82 -5.40 -4.71
N ALA A 121 11.59 -4.88 -4.80
CA ALA A 121 10.41 -5.68 -5.08
C ALA A 121 10.52 -6.42 -6.42
N GLU A 122 11.07 -5.75 -7.43
CA GLU A 122 11.36 -6.38 -8.73
C GLU A 122 12.44 -7.45 -8.62
N ALA A 123 13.54 -7.17 -7.95
CA ALA A 123 14.69 -8.10 -7.84
C ALA A 123 14.37 -9.37 -7.02
N GLU A 124 13.49 -9.27 -6.01
CA GLU A 124 13.14 -10.36 -5.10
C GLU A 124 11.77 -11.00 -5.38
N ASP A 125 11.10 -10.63 -6.47
CA ASP A 125 9.74 -11.09 -6.84
C ASP A 125 8.70 -10.82 -5.72
N MET A 126 8.85 -9.70 -5.02
CA MET A 126 8.01 -9.29 -3.90
C MET A 126 6.89 -8.36 -4.37
N LEU A 127 5.70 -8.47 -3.79
CA LEU A 127 4.60 -7.51 -3.99
C LEU A 127 4.64 -6.41 -2.93
N ILE A 128 4.08 -5.25 -3.26
CA ILE A 128 3.90 -4.13 -2.35
C ILE A 128 2.41 -3.83 -2.24
N VAL A 129 1.90 -3.75 -1.03
CA VAL A 129 0.56 -3.19 -0.74
C VAL A 129 0.77 -1.80 -0.15
N GLU A 130 0.47 -0.78 -0.94
CA GLU A 130 0.53 0.62 -0.56
C GLU A 130 -0.81 1.03 0.05
N ASP A 131 -0.84 1.36 1.35
CA ASP A 131 -2.00 1.91 2.04
C ASP A 131 -1.89 3.46 2.07
N ASP A 132 -2.68 4.12 1.22
CA ASP A 132 -2.67 5.56 0.98
C ASP A 132 -3.96 6.19 1.55
N TYR A 133 -4.16 6.01 2.85
CA TYR A 133 -5.42 6.25 3.55
C TYR A 133 -5.79 7.73 3.73
N ASP A 134 -4.85 8.69 3.58
CA ASP A 134 -5.06 10.10 3.92
C ASP A 134 -4.35 11.11 3.01
N PHE A 135 -4.01 10.74 1.78
CA PHE A 135 -3.25 11.62 0.88
C PHE A 135 -3.92 12.99 0.65
N GLU A 136 -5.26 13.05 0.70
CA GLU A 136 -6.02 14.29 0.53
C GLU A 136 -5.88 15.25 1.73
N MET A 137 -5.35 14.78 2.86
CA MET A 137 -5.10 15.58 4.07
C MET A 137 -3.73 16.28 4.06
N SER A 138 -2.97 16.20 2.97
CA SER A 138 -1.68 16.90 2.83
C SER A 138 -1.88 18.38 2.49
N PHE A 139 -2.04 19.22 3.52
CA PHE A 139 -2.29 20.67 3.35
C PHE A 139 -1.01 21.52 3.29
N LEU A 140 0.15 20.97 3.67
CA LEU A 140 1.39 21.73 3.83
C LEU A 140 2.32 21.68 2.62
N ALA A 141 2.18 20.66 1.78
CA ALA A 141 2.99 20.49 0.56
C ALA A 141 2.22 19.69 -0.49
N PRO A 142 2.57 19.78 -1.78
CA PRO A 142 2.04 18.86 -2.77
C PRO A 142 2.32 17.41 -2.36
N ALA A 143 1.31 16.55 -2.46
CA ALA A 143 1.47 15.13 -2.14
C ALA A 143 2.55 14.51 -3.03
N SER A 144 3.43 13.70 -2.43
CA SER A 144 4.39 12.90 -3.21
C SER A 144 3.64 11.92 -4.13
N PRO A 145 4.18 11.58 -5.31
CA PRO A 145 3.56 10.58 -6.19
C PRO A 145 3.33 9.26 -5.45
N ALA A 146 2.21 8.60 -5.66
CA ALA A 146 1.99 7.27 -5.09
C ALA A 146 3.06 6.28 -5.57
N LEU A 147 3.39 5.26 -4.77
CA LEU A 147 4.27 4.16 -5.23
C LEU A 147 3.70 3.51 -6.50
N LYS A 148 2.39 3.30 -6.55
CA LYS A 148 1.71 2.76 -7.73
C LYS A 148 1.96 3.58 -8.98
N SER A 149 2.06 4.90 -8.90
CA SER A 149 2.34 5.77 -10.06
C SER A 149 3.77 5.61 -10.60
N LEU A 150 4.69 5.14 -9.78
CA LEU A 150 6.10 4.87 -10.12
C LEU A 150 6.33 3.43 -10.55
N ASP A 151 5.36 2.54 -10.29
CA ASP A 151 5.43 1.10 -10.57
C ASP A 151 5.38 0.82 -12.08
N ARG A 152 6.46 0.28 -12.62
CA ARG A 152 6.58 -0.10 -14.03
C ARG A 152 6.47 -1.61 -14.27
N THR A 153 6.44 -2.39 -13.21
CA THR A 153 6.53 -3.86 -13.26
C THR A 153 5.28 -4.56 -12.75
N GLY A 154 4.25 -3.78 -12.34
CA GLY A 154 2.96 -4.32 -11.88
C GLY A 154 3.02 -4.95 -10.49
N ARG A 155 3.90 -4.48 -9.62
CA ARG A 155 4.12 -5.06 -8.29
C ARG A 155 3.40 -4.33 -7.15
N VAL A 156 2.79 -3.17 -7.42
CA VAL A 156 2.11 -2.39 -6.39
C VAL A 156 0.60 -2.56 -6.49
N ILE A 157 -0.01 -2.96 -5.39
CA ILE A 157 -1.45 -2.88 -5.13
C ILE A 157 -1.67 -1.62 -4.31
N HIS A 158 -2.41 -0.66 -4.88
CA HIS A 158 -2.73 0.59 -4.20
C HIS A 158 -4.08 0.47 -3.49
N VAL A 159 -4.11 0.86 -2.22
CA VAL A 159 -5.32 0.93 -1.40
C VAL A 159 -5.58 2.38 -1.02
N GLY A 160 -6.63 2.96 -1.58
CA GLY A 160 -7.11 4.30 -1.24
C GLY A 160 -8.32 4.26 -0.32
N SER A 161 -8.66 5.39 0.28
CA SER A 161 -9.83 5.52 1.16
C SER A 161 -10.49 6.88 1.03
N PHE A 162 -11.80 6.92 1.08
CA PHE A 162 -12.59 8.15 1.14
C PHE A 162 -12.93 8.58 2.57
N SER A 163 -12.57 7.77 3.57
CA SER A 163 -12.95 8.01 4.99
C SER A 163 -12.39 9.29 5.60
N LYS A 164 -11.38 9.88 4.97
CA LYS A 164 -10.75 11.14 5.43
C LYS A 164 -11.07 12.34 4.53
N SER A 165 -11.77 12.12 3.41
CA SER A 165 -12.05 13.13 2.38
C SER A 165 -13.50 13.64 2.44
N ILE A 166 -14.37 13.00 3.21
CA ILE A 166 -15.82 13.27 3.28
C ILE A 166 -16.18 13.70 4.70
#